data_21443e0a51627f0875ffecba01833fd0
#
_entry.id   21443e0a51627f0875ffecba01833fd0
#
_cell.length_a   1.000
_cell.length_b   1.000
_cell.length_c   1.000
_cell.angle_alpha   90.00
_cell.angle_beta   90.00
_cell.angle_gamma   90.00
#
_symmetry.space_group_name_H-M   'P 1'
#
loop_
_entity.id
_entity.type
_entity.pdbx_description
1 polymer ?
#
loop_
_entity_poly.entity_id
_entity_poly.type
_entity_poly.pdbx_seq_one_letter_code
_entity_poly.pdbx_strand_id
1 'polypeptide(L)'
;MKFRSLGMLLAPAALVMTVPTSAQSQPAEMARVVSHMKAVGTMTAGFTQTDRNGGTLSGKLLLKRPGHVRFEYQKDVPLLIVADGKALTMIDYEVRQVQRWPIRNSPLAALLDPGQDLARFGKIVPTSTDNVISVEV
;
A
#
# COMPACT_ATOMS: atom_id res chain seq x y z
N MET A 1 51.57 47.39 45.88
CA MET A 1 50.13 47.30 45.59
C MET A 1 49.91 46.61 44.22
N LYS A 2 49.44 45.36 44.19
CA LYS A 2 49.27 44.57 42.94
C LYS A 2 47.79 44.56 42.61
N PHE A 3 47.42 45.23 41.48
CA PHE A 3 46.07 45.10 40.91
C PHE A 3 46.03 43.89 40.02
N ARG A 4 45.16 42.90 40.41
CA ARG A 4 44.84 41.72 39.63
C ARG A 4 43.60 42.07 38.80
N SER A 5 43.77 42.22 37.47
CA SER A 5 42.67 42.31 36.53
C SER A 5 42.04 40.92 36.28
N LEU A 6 40.77 40.83 36.61
CA LEU A 6 39.93 39.64 36.40
C LEU A 6 39.34 39.72 34.99
N GLY A 7 39.90 38.95 34.08
CA GLY A 7 39.38 38.83 32.71
C GLY A 7 38.13 37.91 32.71
N MET A 8 37.00 38.48 32.35
CA MET A 8 35.72 37.81 32.19
C MET A 8 35.62 37.26 30.76
N LEU A 9 35.79 35.95 30.60
CA LEU A 9 35.59 35.24 29.34
C LEU A 9 34.08 35.03 29.12
N LEU A 10 33.49 35.76 28.18
CA LEU A 10 32.16 35.48 27.64
C LEU A 10 32.28 34.36 26.59
N ALA A 11 31.76 33.17 26.88
CA ALA A 11 31.60 32.12 25.90
C ALA A 11 30.26 32.35 25.16
N PRO A 12 30.21 32.30 23.81
CA PRO A 12 28.94 32.33 23.10
C PRO A 12 28.24 30.97 23.23
N ALA A 13 27.07 30.95 23.84
CA ALA A 13 26.19 29.79 23.84
C ALA A 13 25.57 29.67 22.44
N ALA A 14 26.04 28.71 21.64
CA ALA A 14 25.40 28.33 20.38
C ALA A 14 24.09 27.60 20.68
N LEU A 15 22.98 28.26 20.43
CA LEU A 15 21.63 27.66 20.52
C LEU A 15 21.43 26.76 19.31
N VAL A 16 21.64 25.46 19.48
CA VAL A 16 21.32 24.44 18.45
C VAL A 16 19.80 24.28 18.44
N MET A 17 19.14 24.88 17.45
CA MET A 17 17.74 24.65 17.17
C MET A 17 17.60 23.26 16.53
N THR A 18 17.21 22.26 17.28
CA THR A 18 16.78 20.96 16.76
C THR A 18 15.39 21.14 16.15
N VAL A 19 15.32 21.12 14.84
CA VAL A 19 14.05 21.08 14.10
C VAL A 19 13.47 19.67 14.31
N PRO A 20 12.28 19.51 14.91
CA PRO A 20 11.68 18.21 15.03
C PRO A 20 11.31 17.71 13.61
N THR A 21 12.00 16.69 13.12
CA THR A 21 11.56 15.94 11.95
C THR A 21 10.29 15.22 12.35
N SER A 22 9.14 15.67 11.83
CA SER A 22 7.85 15.03 12.05
C SER A 22 7.85 13.65 11.38
N ALA A 23 8.30 12.63 12.10
CA ALA A 23 8.07 11.25 11.70
C ALA A 23 6.55 11.04 11.70
N GLN A 24 5.96 10.90 10.51
CA GLN A 24 4.54 10.59 10.38
C GLN A 24 4.30 9.24 11.05
N SER A 25 3.35 9.20 11.99
CA SER A 25 3.06 7.96 12.71
C SER A 25 2.41 6.94 11.75
N GLN A 26 2.76 5.66 11.87
CA GLN A 26 2.20 4.57 11.06
C GLN A 26 0.65 4.58 11.00
N PRO A 27 -0.10 4.90 12.08
CA PRO A 27 -1.54 5.05 12.02
C PRO A 27 -2.02 6.17 11.08
N ALA A 28 -1.31 7.30 11.03
CA ALA A 28 -1.66 8.42 10.14
C ALA A 28 -1.40 8.05 8.67
N GLU A 29 -0.34 7.34 8.37
CA GLU A 29 -0.06 6.85 7.01
C GLU A 29 -1.09 5.81 6.56
N MET A 30 -1.45 4.86 7.42
CA MET A 30 -2.51 3.89 7.13
C MET A 30 -3.85 4.59 6.87
N ALA A 31 -4.20 5.60 7.64
CA ALA A 31 -5.41 6.40 7.43
C ALA A 31 -5.39 7.11 6.06
N ARG A 32 -4.24 7.61 5.61
CA ARG A 32 -4.07 8.21 4.27
C ARG A 32 -4.31 7.17 3.17
N VAL A 33 -3.75 5.95 3.31
CA VAL A 33 -3.97 4.84 2.37
C VAL A 33 -5.45 4.52 2.28
N VAL A 34 -6.13 4.32 3.40
CA VAL A 34 -7.57 4.00 3.44
C VAL A 34 -8.41 5.13 2.83
N SER A 35 -8.07 6.39 3.12
CA SER A 35 -8.74 7.56 2.53
C SER A 35 -8.59 7.59 1.01
N HIS A 36 -7.39 7.34 0.51
CA HIS A 36 -7.13 7.26 -0.94
C HIS A 36 -7.92 6.10 -1.57
N MET A 37 -7.92 4.93 -0.94
CA MET A 37 -8.70 3.79 -1.42
C MET A 37 -10.20 4.09 -1.48
N LYS A 38 -10.74 4.85 -0.53
CA LYS A 38 -12.16 5.28 -0.54
C LYS A 38 -12.46 6.26 -1.65
N ALA A 39 -11.52 7.12 -2.00
CA ALA A 39 -11.68 8.09 -3.09
C ALA A 39 -11.72 7.42 -4.48
N VAL A 40 -11.10 6.25 -4.62
CA VAL A 40 -11.08 5.49 -5.88
C VAL A 40 -12.31 4.57 -5.95
N GLY A 41 -13.40 5.04 -6.55
CA GLY A 41 -14.63 4.25 -6.73
C GLY A 41 -14.53 3.22 -7.86
N THR A 42 -13.97 3.65 -9.01
CA THR A 42 -13.72 2.81 -10.18
C THR A 42 -12.32 3.08 -10.74
N MET A 43 -11.67 2.05 -11.24
CA MET A 43 -10.34 2.18 -11.85
C MET A 43 -10.18 1.15 -12.96
N THR A 44 -9.50 1.57 -14.02
CA THR A 44 -8.95 0.67 -15.05
C THR A 44 -7.46 0.91 -15.12
N ALA A 45 -6.66 -0.15 -15.03
CA ALA A 45 -5.20 -0.08 -15.07
C ALA A 45 -4.61 -1.26 -15.83
N GLY A 46 -3.44 -1.08 -16.43
CA GLY A 46 -2.59 -2.19 -16.84
C GLY A 46 -1.92 -2.80 -15.62
N PHE A 47 -1.70 -4.11 -15.63
CA PHE A 47 -0.93 -4.79 -14.61
C PHE A 47 0.11 -5.71 -15.23
N THR A 48 1.17 -5.96 -14.49
CA THR A 48 2.15 -7.01 -14.75
C THR A 48 2.32 -7.85 -13.49
N GLN A 49 2.19 -9.14 -13.63
CA GLN A 49 2.38 -10.12 -12.57
C GLN A 49 3.65 -10.90 -12.86
N THR A 50 4.53 -11.01 -11.88
CA THR A 50 5.75 -11.82 -11.98
C THR A 50 5.63 -13.01 -11.02
N ASP A 51 5.86 -14.20 -11.54
CA ASP A 51 5.88 -15.42 -10.74
C ASP A 51 7.24 -15.61 -10.03
N ARG A 52 7.35 -16.66 -9.20
CA ARG A 52 8.59 -16.96 -8.43
C ARG A 52 9.77 -17.33 -9.32
N ASN A 53 9.52 -17.74 -10.56
CA ASN A 53 10.54 -18.17 -11.53
C ASN A 53 10.94 -17.01 -12.46
N GLY A 54 10.36 -15.82 -12.28
CA GLY A 54 10.61 -14.65 -13.11
C GLY A 54 9.72 -14.58 -14.37
N GLY A 55 8.81 -15.54 -14.57
CA GLY A 55 7.81 -15.49 -15.64
C GLY A 55 6.86 -14.32 -15.45
N THR A 56 6.57 -13.56 -16.52
CA THR A 56 5.71 -12.39 -16.46
C THR A 56 4.45 -12.58 -17.28
N LEU A 57 3.31 -12.23 -16.68
CA LEU A 57 2.02 -12.11 -17.34
C LEU A 57 1.55 -10.66 -17.21
N SER A 58 0.87 -10.18 -18.22
CA SER A 58 0.28 -8.83 -18.21
C SER A 58 -1.20 -8.87 -18.54
N GLY A 59 -1.87 -7.75 -18.28
CA GLY A 59 -3.29 -7.67 -18.57
C GLY A 59 -3.89 -6.35 -18.15
N LYS A 60 -5.20 -6.34 -18.06
CA LYS A 60 -6.02 -5.23 -17.64
C LYS A 60 -6.73 -5.55 -16.33
N LEU A 61 -6.62 -4.63 -15.38
CA LEU A 61 -7.35 -4.65 -14.12
C LEU A 61 -8.52 -3.67 -14.22
N LEU A 62 -9.72 -4.15 -13.90
CA LEU A 62 -10.89 -3.32 -13.71
C LEU A 62 -11.32 -3.46 -12.25
N LEU A 63 -11.45 -2.33 -11.58
CA LEU A 63 -11.89 -2.24 -10.19
C LEU A 63 -13.19 -1.42 -10.13
N LYS A 64 -14.15 -1.92 -9.39
CA LYS A 64 -15.36 -1.19 -9.00
C LYS A 64 -15.67 -1.48 -7.54
N ARG A 65 -15.47 -0.49 -6.70
CA ARG A 65 -15.73 -0.62 -5.25
C ARG A 65 -17.21 -0.53 -4.91
N PRO A 66 -17.63 -1.17 -3.82
CA PRO A 66 -16.86 -2.09 -3.00
C PRO A 66 -16.75 -3.49 -3.62
N GLY A 67 -15.62 -4.14 -3.45
CA GLY A 67 -15.46 -5.59 -3.58
C GLY A 67 -15.35 -6.18 -4.99
N HIS A 68 -15.62 -5.43 -6.04
CA HIS A 68 -15.59 -5.98 -7.39
C HIS A 68 -14.24 -5.71 -8.06
N VAL A 69 -13.62 -6.77 -8.54
CA VAL A 69 -12.39 -6.68 -9.35
C VAL A 69 -12.43 -7.73 -10.46
N ARG A 70 -11.81 -7.38 -11.58
CA ARG A 70 -11.67 -8.26 -12.74
C ARG A 70 -10.26 -8.12 -13.30
N PHE A 71 -9.52 -9.23 -13.39
CA PHE A 71 -8.23 -9.32 -14.05
C PHE A 71 -8.44 -10.03 -15.38
N GLU A 72 -8.21 -9.31 -16.45
CA GLU A 72 -8.22 -9.82 -17.83
C GLU A 72 -6.77 -9.93 -18.27
N TYR A 73 -6.27 -11.15 -18.39
CA TYR A 73 -4.92 -11.39 -18.87
C TYR A 73 -4.81 -11.15 -20.36
N GLN A 74 -3.59 -11.06 -20.85
CA GLN A 74 -3.31 -10.92 -22.27
C GLN A 74 -3.92 -12.07 -23.09
N LYS A 75 -4.11 -11.85 -24.40
CA LYS A 75 -4.96 -12.69 -25.25
C LYS A 75 -4.54 -14.18 -25.35
N ASP A 76 -3.25 -14.43 -25.17
CA ASP A 76 -2.65 -15.77 -25.19
C ASP A 76 -2.72 -16.50 -23.81
N VAL A 77 -3.23 -15.83 -22.79
CA VAL A 77 -3.41 -16.41 -21.44
C VAL A 77 -4.90 -16.62 -21.20
N PRO A 78 -5.40 -17.87 -21.34
CA PRO A 78 -6.82 -18.17 -21.22
C PRO A 78 -7.30 -18.20 -19.76
N LEU A 79 -7.02 -17.13 -19.01
CA LEU A 79 -7.30 -17.00 -17.59
C LEU A 79 -8.13 -15.75 -17.29
N LEU A 80 -9.15 -15.89 -16.47
CA LEU A 80 -9.94 -14.79 -15.94
C LEU A 80 -10.06 -14.92 -14.43
N ILE A 81 -9.77 -13.82 -13.70
CA ILE A 81 -9.98 -13.74 -12.27
C ILE A 81 -10.96 -12.63 -11.97
N VAL A 82 -12.01 -12.94 -11.21
CA VAL A 82 -13.03 -11.98 -10.79
C VAL A 82 -13.32 -12.09 -9.31
N ALA A 83 -13.59 -10.97 -8.65
CA ALA A 83 -14.15 -10.95 -7.31
C ALA A 83 -15.49 -10.20 -7.31
N ASP A 84 -16.42 -10.66 -6.48
CA ASP A 84 -17.77 -10.11 -6.31
C ASP A 84 -18.00 -9.50 -4.91
N GLY A 85 -16.92 -9.27 -4.16
CA GLY A 85 -16.95 -8.80 -2.77
C GLY A 85 -17.17 -9.90 -1.73
N LYS A 86 -17.55 -11.10 -2.14
CA LYS A 86 -17.75 -12.27 -1.26
C LYS A 86 -16.76 -13.39 -1.54
N ALA A 87 -16.44 -13.58 -2.80
CA ALA A 87 -15.53 -14.62 -3.26
C ALA A 87 -14.66 -14.13 -4.41
N LEU A 88 -13.50 -14.74 -4.53
CA LEU A 88 -12.64 -14.69 -5.70
C LEU A 88 -12.93 -15.94 -6.55
N THR A 89 -13.16 -15.75 -7.83
CA THR A 89 -13.37 -16.83 -8.80
C THR A 89 -12.29 -16.77 -9.86
N MET A 90 -11.59 -17.86 -10.07
CA MET A 90 -10.65 -18.06 -11.16
C MET A 90 -11.26 -18.99 -12.19
N ILE A 91 -11.24 -18.61 -13.45
CA ILE A 91 -11.70 -19.38 -14.59
C ILE A 91 -10.50 -19.61 -15.49
N ASP A 92 -10.12 -20.86 -15.60
CA ASP A 92 -9.08 -21.32 -16.51
C ASP A 92 -9.76 -22.01 -17.70
N TYR A 93 -9.67 -21.35 -18.86
CA TYR A 93 -10.32 -21.82 -20.07
C TYR A 93 -9.52 -22.92 -20.79
N GLU A 94 -8.21 -23.03 -20.51
CA GLU A 94 -7.36 -24.06 -21.09
C GLU A 94 -7.74 -25.43 -20.57
N VAL A 95 -7.83 -25.58 -19.26
CA VAL A 95 -8.19 -26.84 -18.60
C VAL A 95 -9.68 -26.93 -18.25
N ARG A 96 -10.48 -25.91 -18.61
CA ARG A 96 -11.93 -25.82 -18.33
C ARG A 96 -12.25 -25.94 -16.85
N GLN A 97 -11.45 -25.32 -16.00
CA GLN A 97 -11.59 -25.36 -14.56
C GLN A 97 -12.10 -24.04 -14.01
N VAL A 98 -13.01 -24.12 -13.04
CA VAL A 98 -13.48 -22.99 -12.25
C VAL A 98 -13.17 -23.27 -10.79
N GLN A 99 -12.46 -22.34 -10.15
CA GLN A 99 -12.15 -22.39 -8.74
C GLN A 99 -12.73 -21.14 -8.07
N ARG A 100 -13.29 -21.32 -6.86
CA ARG A 100 -13.89 -20.23 -6.11
C ARG A 100 -13.46 -20.30 -4.64
N TRP A 101 -12.96 -19.16 -4.11
CA TRP A 101 -12.54 -19.02 -2.73
C TRP A 101 -13.29 -17.90 -2.04
N PRO A 102 -13.83 -18.10 -0.83
CA PRO A 102 -14.38 -17.01 -0.03
C PRO A 102 -13.26 -16.06 0.38
N ILE A 103 -13.51 -14.74 0.28
CA ILE A 103 -12.53 -13.72 0.62
C ILE A 103 -12.89 -12.91 1.87
N ARG A 104 -14.02 -13.19 2.52
CA ARG A 104 -14.42 -12.51 3.75
C ARG A 104 -13.37 -12.66 4.84
N ASN A 105 -13.11 -11.59 5.59
CA ASN A 105 -12.13 -11.54 6.65
C ASN A 105 -10.71 -11.94 6.19
N SER A 106 -10.34 -11.56 5.00
CA SER A 106 -9.02 -11.79 4.42
C SER A 106 -8.36 -10.46 4.04
N PRO A 107 -7.03 -10.45 3.87
CA PRO A 107 -6.32 -9.28 3.35
C PRO A 107 -6.89 -8.77 2.02
N LEU A 108 -7.28 -9.69 1.13
CA LEU A 108 -7.86 -9.33 -0.17
C LEU A 108 -9.20 -8.61 0.00
N ALA A 109 -10.05 -9.04 0.92
CA ALA A 109 -11.32 -8.34 1.20
C ALA A 109 -11.06 -6.90 1.69
N ALA A 110 -10.08 -6.71 2.57
CA ALA A 110 -9.72 -5.38 3.07
C ALA A 110 -9.15 -4.47 1.96
N LEU A 111 -8.42 -5.02 1.00
CA LEU A 111 -7.93 -4.28 -0.16
C LEU A 111 -9.06 -3.89 -1.13
N LEU A 112 -10.05 -4.74 -1.30
CA LEU A 112 -11.15 -4.53 -2.24
C LEU A 112 -12.28 -3.67 -1.65
N ASP A 113 -12.48 -3.73 -0.34
CA ASP A 113 -13.50 -2.98 0.39
C ASP A 113 -12.87 -2.10 1.47
N PRO A 114 -12.71 -0.78 1.21
CA PRO A 114 -12.13 0.14 2.19
C PRO A 114 -13.01 0.40 3.43
N GLY A 115 -14.19 -0.20 3.50
CA GLY A 115 -15.00 -0.26 4.72
C GLY A 115 -14.50 -1.30 5.72
N GLN A 116 -13.64 -2.22 5.28
CA GLN A 116 -12.97 -3.19 6.13
C GLN A 116 -11.72 -2.58 6.79
N ASP A 117 -11.35 -3.11 7.96
CA ASP A 117 -10.17 -2.63 8.68
C ASP A 117 -8.89 -3.20 8.05
N LEU A 118 -8.27 -2.43 7.15
CA LEU A 118 -7.02 -2.79 6.50
C LEU A 118 -5.87 -2.96 7.51
N ALA A 119 -5.89 -2.21 8.63
CA ALA A 119 -4.84 -2.27 9.63
C ALA A 119 -4.76 -3.63 10.36
N ARG A 120 -5.81 -4.44 10.31
CA ARG A 120 -5.78 -5.82 10.84
C ARG A 120 -4.91 -6.77 10.02
N PHE A 121 -4.73 -6.47 8.74
CA PHE A 121 -4.06 -7.35 7.78
C PHE A 121 -2.79 -6.75 7.22
N GLY A 122 -2.64 -5.42 7.33
CA GLY A 122 -1.56 -4.69 6.70
C GLY A 122 -0.73 -3.89 7.69
N LYS A 123 0.55 -3.76 7.38
CA LYS A 123 1.47 -2.86 8.10
C LYS A 123 2.17 -1.94 7.10
N ILE A 124 2.44 -0.72 7.53
CA ILE A 124 3.25 0.22 6.76
C ILE A 124 4.69 -0.27 6.76
N VAL A 125 5.29 -0.32 5.59
CA VAL A 125 6.70 -0.66 5.41
C VAL A 125 7.46 0.53 4.83
N PRO A 126 8.75 0.71 5.19
CA PRO A 126 9.56 1.80 4.65
C PRO A 126 9.60 1.79 3.12
N THR A 127 9.53 2.96 2.51
CA THR A 127 9.72 3.15 1.08
C THR A 127 10.90 4.07 0.81
N SER A 128 11.46 3.99 -0.37
CA SER A 128 12.58 4.84 -0.79
C SER A 128 12.16 6.22 -1.32
N THR A 129 10.85 6.51 -1.35
CA THR A 129 10.30 7.76 -1.91
C THR A 129 9.23 8.33 -0.99
N ASP A 130 9.29 9.64 -0.73
CA ASP A 130 8.38 10.36 0.16
C ASP A 130 6.93 10.42 -0.37
N ASN A 131 6.74 10.19 -1.66
CA ASN A 131 5.43 10.26 -2.33
C ASN A 131 4.69 8.91 -2.40
N VAL A 132 5.29 7.84 -1.87
CA VAL A 132 4.73 6.48 -1.90
C VAL A 132 4.60 5.96 -0.48
N ILE A 133 3.44 5.44 -0.15
CA ILE A 133 3.21 4.68 1.10
C ILE A 133 3.08 3.22 0.71
N SER A 134 3.93 2.37 1.25
CA SER A 134 3.90 0.93 1.03
C SER A 134 3.22 0.22 2.18
N VAL A 135 2.31 -0.68 1.84
CA VAL A 135 1.60 -1.54 2.80
C VAL A 135 1.85 -2.99 2.41
N GLU A 136 2.39 -3.74 3.36
CA GLU A 136 2.50 -5.20 3.25
C GLU A 136 1.25 -5.83 3.87
N VAL A 137 0.58 -6.74 3.16
CA VAL A 137 -0.62 -7.47 3.59
C VAL A 137 -0.45 -8.98 3.47
#